data_a95f48b2745222a9e959b40c1dd14a88
#
_entry.id   a95f48b2745222a9e959b40c1dd14a88
#
_cell.length_a   1.000
_cell.length_b   1.000
_cell.length_c   1.000
_cell.angle_alpha   90.00
_cell.angle_beta   90.00
_cell.angle_gamma   90.00
#
_symmetry.space_group_name_H-M   'P 1'
#
loop_
_entity.id
_entity.type
_entity.pdbx_description
1 polymer ?
#
loop_
_entity_poly.entity_id
_entity_poly.type
_entity_poly.pdbx_seq_one_letter_code
_entity_poly.pdbx_strand_id
1 'polypeptide(L)'
;GKSTFSRCFCGLEKRCGEIVWNGKKYRPKDRLNTCYMVMQEVNHQLFTESVLDEVLISMEEANQKRAEEILSRLDLLDFKDRHPMSLSGGQKQRVAIASVIASKRSILFFDEPTSGLDYRHMKEVANVLRQVRDAGITVYVITHDLELILDCCTDIIHLEDGSIIDQYGMDEDGLRKIREYFIKGGSEK
;
A
#
# COMPACT_ATOMS: atom_id res chain seq x y z
N GLY A 1 -7.44 -15.94 -2.52
CA GLY A 1 -7.90 -15.47 -1.19
C GLY A 1 -7.40 -14.08 -0.82
N LYS A 2 -6.13 -13.70 -1.17
CA LYS A 2 -5.50 -12.44 -0.75
C LYS A 2 -6.25 -11.18 -1.20
N SER A 3 -6.55 -11.06 -2.48
CA SER A 3 -7.28 -9.89 -3.02
C SER A 3 -8.73 -9.81 -2.50
N THR A 4 -9.39 -10.94 -2.24
CA THR A 4 -10.69 -10.94 -1.57
C THR A 4 -10.58 -10.43 -0.14
N PHE A 5 -9.54 -10.84 0.59
CA PHE A 5 -9.27 -10.37 1.96
C PHE A 5 -9.09 -8.85 2.00
N SER A 6 -8.22 -8.29 1.14
CA SER A 6 -8.00 -6.83 1.09
C SER A 6 -9.25 -6.05 0.70
N ARG A 7 -10.02 -6.52 -0.29
CA ARG A 7 -11.29 -5.90 -0.69
C ARG A 7 -12.33 -5.94 0.42
N CYS A 8 -12.44 -7.07 1.13
CA CYS A 8 -13.28 -7.17 2.31
C CYS A 8 -12.84 -6.19 3.39
N PHE A 9 -11.56 -6.15 3.68
CA PHE A 9 -11.01 -5.27 4.72
C PHE A 9 -11.24 -3.79 4.38
N CYS A 10 -11.05 -3.39 3.13
CA CYS A 10 -11.30 -2.03 2.66
C CYS A 10 -12.79 -1.66 2.54
N GLY A 11 -13.71 -2.61 2.75
CA GLY A 11 -15.16 -2.34 2.64
C GLY A 11 -15.68 -2.33 1.21
N LEU A 12 -14.89 -2.77 0.23
CA LEU A 12 -15.26 -2.88 -1.18
C LEU A 12 -16.17 -4.10 -1.45
N GLU A 13 -16.14 -5.08 -0.54
CA GLU A 13 -17.05 -6.24 -0.58
C GLU A 13 -18.09 -6.13 0.54
N LYS A 14 -19.36 -6.39 0.19
CA LYS A 14 -20.49 -6.28 1.14
C LYS A 14 -20.63 -7.53 2.03
N ARG A 15 -20.26 -8.70 1.53
CA ARG A 15 -20.42 -10.00 2.22
C ARG A 15 -19.09 -10.46 2.84
N CYS A 16 -18.56 -9.67 3.71
CA CYS A 16 -17.41 -10.03 4.53
C CYS A 16 -17.84 -9.97 5.98
N GLY A 17 -17.33 -10.90 6.77
CA GLY A 17 -17.63 -11.01 8.20
C GLY A 17 -17.41 -9.72 8.98
N GLU A 18 -17.40 -9.83 10.27
CA GLU A 18 -17.20 -8.72 11.18
C GLU A 18 -15.71 -8.34 11.23
N ILE A 19 -15.41 -7.05 11.10
CA ILE A 19 -14.08 -6.51 11.32
C ILE A 19 -14.09 -5.67 12.58
N VAL A 20 -13.24 -6.05 13.53
CA VAL A 20 -13.02 -5.33 14.79
C VAL A 20 -11.58 -4.82 14.82
N TRP A 21 -11.40 -3.53 15.02
CA TRP A 21 -10.09 -2.90 15.18
C TRP A 21 -10.10 -1.97 16.40
N ASN A 22 -9.10 -2.10 17.26
CA ASN A 22 -9.05 -1.39 18.55
C ASN A 22 -10.35 -1.49 19.35
N GLY A 23 -10.97 -2.69 19.38
CA GLY A 23 -12.21 -2.96 20.11
C GLY A 23 -13.48 -2.37 19.48
N LYS A 24 -13.38 -1.66 18.35
CA LYS A 24 -14.52 -1.06 17.65
C LYS A 24 -14.88 -1.86 16.41
N LYS A 25 -16.17 -2.16 16.22
CA LYS A 25 -16.71 -2.74 15.00
C LYS A 25 -16.73 -1.72 13.87
N TYR A 26 -16.18 -2.10 12.72
CA TYR A 26 -16.15 -1.28 11.51
C TYR A 26 -17.13 -1.83 10.47
N ARG A 27 -18.17 -1.05 10.16
CA ARG A 27 -19.09 -1.32 9.04
C ARG A 27 -18.37 -1.07 7.72
N PRO A 28 -18.85 -1.62 6.57
CA PRO A 28 -18.24 -1.37 5.27
C PRO A 28 -17.98 0.10 4.96
N LYS A 29 -18.94 0.99 5.29
CA LYS A 29 -18.80 2.44 5.09
C LYS A 29 -17.69 3.06 5.96
N ASP A 30 -17.56 2.62 7.20
CA ASP A 30 -16.51 3.11 8.11
C ASP A 30 -15.12 2.68 7.59
N ARG A 31 -15.03 1.46 7.02
CA ARG A 31 -13.82 0.91 6.42
C ARG A 31 -13.38 1.66 5.17
N LEU A 32 -14.31 2.05 4.29
CA LEU A 32 -14.01 2.91 3.13
C LEU A 32 -13.37 4.24 3.53
N ASN A 33 -13.73 4.78 4.70
CA ASN A 33 -13.16 6.02 5.21
C ASN A 33 -11.81 5.82 5.95
N THR A 34 -11.51 4.60 6.40
CA THR A 34 -10.31 4.28 7.18
C THR A 34 -9.20 3.67 6.31
N CYS A 35 -9.61 2.89 5.31
CA CYS A 35 -8.71 2.13 4.45
C CYS A 35 -8.61 2.77 3.06
N TYR A 36 -7.46 2.60 2.44
CA TYR A 36 -7.25 2.90 1.02
C TYR A 36 -6.55 1.71 0.37
N MET A 37 -6.91 1.41 -0.87
CA MET A 37 -6.32 0.33 -1.64
C MET A 37 -5.61 0.91 -2.86
N VAL A 38 -4.30 0.72 -2.94
CA VAL A 38 -3.51 1.01 -4.12
C VAL A 38 -3.49 -0.25 -4.99
N MET A 39 -4.09 -0.15 -6.17
CA MET A 39 -4.17 -1.26 -7.11
C MET A 39 -2.87 -1.37 -7.92
N GLN A 40 -2.62 -2.56 -8.48
CA GLN A 40 -1.45 -2.85 -9.31
C GLN A 40 -1.30 -1.87 -10.50
N GLU A 41 -2.40 -1.43 -11.11
CA GLU A 41 -2.40 -0.42 -12.18
C GLU A 41 -2.71 0.98 -11.63
N VAL A 42 -1.68 1.68 -11.16
CA VAL A 42 -1.78 3.05 -10.65
C VAL A 42 -2.35 4.03 -11.70
N ASN A 43 -2.17 3.74 -12.98
CA ASN A 43 -2.70 4.57 -14.07
C ASN A 43 -4.21 4.77 -14.03
N HIS A 44 -4.97 3.81 -13.45
CA HIS A 44 -6.42 3.91 -13.32
C HIS A 44 -6.87 4.72 -12.09
N GLN A 45 -5.92 5.21 -11.30
CA GLN A 45 -6.19 5.96 -10.08
C GLN A 45 -5.82 7.45 -10.18
N LEU A 46 -5.15 7.84 -11.28
CA LEU A 46 -4.67 9.20 -11.50
C LEU A 46 -5.43 9.83 -12.68
N PHE A 47 -6.29 10.79 -12.42
CA PHE A 47 -7.20 11.38 -13.43
C PHE A 47 -7.25 12.90 -13.46
N THR A 48 -6.47 13.59 -12.60
CA THR A 48 -6.46 15.04 -12.56
C THR A 48 -5.49 15.63 -13.57
N GLU A 49 -5.57 16.95 -13.78
CA GLU A 49 -4.74 17.67 -14.74
C GLU A 49 -3.31 17.90 -14.23
N SER A 50 -3.12 17.91 -12.89
CA SER A 50 -1.80 18.09 -12.28
C SER A 50 -1.57 17.15 -11.09
N VAL A 51 -0.30 16.90 -10.79
CA VAL A 51 0.11 16.14 -9.58
C VAL A 51 -0.40 16.83 -8.31
N LEU A 52 -0.39 18.15 -8.29
CA LEU A 52 -0.90 18.91 -7.14
C LEU A 52 -2.41 18.71 -6.97
N ASP A 53 -3.18 18.76 -8.05
CA ASP A 53 -4.63 18.53 -8.00
C ASP A 53 -4.97 17.13 -7.53
N GLU A 54 -4.17 16.12 -7.92
CA GLU A 54 -4.35 14.74 -7.48
C GLU A 54 -4.23 14.59 -5.95
N VAL A 55 -3.31 15.33 -5.36
CA VAL A 55 -3.14 15.35 -3.90
C VAL A 55 -4.24 16.18 -3.24
N LEU A 56 -4.60 17.31 -3.79
CA LEU A 56 -5.63 18.20 -3.24
C LEU A 56 -7.01 17.55 -3.21
N ILE A 57 -7.42 16.84 -4.27
CA ILE A 57 -8.72 16.17 -4.34
C ILE A 57 -8.86 15.04 -3.32
N SER A 58 -7.72 14.51 -2.87
CA SER A 58 -7.67 13.44 -1.85
C SER A 58 -7.87 13.97 -0.43
N MET A 59 -7.78 15.27 -0.20
CA MET A 59 -7.98 15.90 1.10
C MET A 59 -9.46 16.13 1.40
N GLU A 60 -9.87 16.02 2.67
CA GLU A 60 -11.22 16.44 3.10
C GLU A 60 -11.41 17.95 2.93
N GLU A 61 -10.38 18.72 3.24
CA GLU A 61 -10.30 20.17 3.02
C GLU A 61 -9.02 20.47 2.23
N ALA A 62 -9.17 21.03 1.04
CA ALA A 62 -8.04 21.35 0.17
C ALA A 62 -7.09 22.35 0.85
N ASN A 63 -5.83 21.98 0.98
CA ASN A 63 -4.77 22.79 1.57
C ASN A 63 -3.50 22.65 0.75
N GLN A 64 -3.26 23.67 -0.11
CA GLN A 64 -2.14 23.67 -1.03
C GLN A 64 -0.79 23.55 -0.32
N LYS A 65 -0.58 24.31 0.77
CA LYS A 65 0.69 24.27 1.52
C LYS A 65 0.99 22.85 2.03
N ARG A 66 -0.03 22.19 2.59
CA ARG A 66 0.11 20.81 3.06
C ARG A 66 0.35 19.84 1.90
N ALA A 67 -0.31 20.03 0.76
CA ALA A 67 -0.09 19.21 -0.42
C ALA A 67 1.36 19.34 -0.92
N GLU A 68 1.88 20.56 -1.02
CA GLU A 68 3.27 20.83 -1.41
C GLU A 68 4.28 20.24 -0.39
N GLU A 69 4.00 20.29 0.91
CA GLU A 69 4.82 19.62 1.95
C GLU A 69 4.85 18.11 1.76
N ILE A 70 3.72 17.47 1.44
CA ILE A 70 3.64 16.04 1.14
C ILE A 70 4.44 15.71 -0.11
N LEU A 71 4.25 16.47 -1.19
CA LEU A 71 4.97 16.29 -2.45
C LEU A 71 6.49 16.47 -2.28
N SER A 72 6.92 17.44 -1.48
CA SER A 72 8.34 17.66 -1.17
C SER A 72 8.97 16.45 -0.47
N ARG A 73 8.28 15.84 0.49
CA ARG A 73 8.77 14.64 1.20
C ARG A 73 8.91 13.41 0.30
N LEU A 74 8.21 13.40 -0.82
CA LEU A 74 8.20 12.29 -1.78
C LEU A 74 9.00 12.60 -3.06
N ASP A 75 9.80 13.67 -3.06
CA ASP A 75 10.59 14.14 -4.21
C ASP A 75 9.73 14.38 -5.47
N LEU A 76 8.54 14.97 -5.28
CA LEU A 76 7.58 15.24 -6.34
C LEU A 76 7.25 16.72 -6.52
N LEU A 77 7.82 17.62 -5.68
CA LEU A 77 7.46 19.04 -5.71
C LEU A 77 7.75 19.70 -7.06
N ASP A 78 8.87 19.36 -7.71
CA ASP A 78 9.27 19.87 -9.02
C ASP A 78 8.36 19.38 -10.17
N PHE A 79 7.51 18.39 -9.88
CA PHE A 79 6.56 17.83 -10.83
C PHE A 79 5.11 18.24 -10.55
N LYS A 80 4.86 19.12 -9.58
CA LYS A 80 3.53 19.45 -9.08
C LYS A 80 2.55 19.90 -10.16
N ASP A 81 3.04 20.67 -11.15
CA ASP A 81 2.25 21.22 -12.24
C ASP A 81 2.19 20.30 -13.48
N ARG A 82 2.82 19.12 -13.43
CA ARG A 82 2.79 18.16 -14.53
C ARG A 82 1.55 17.28 -14.47
N HIS A 83 1.06 16.89 -15.63
CA HIS A 83 0.02 15.88 -15.73
C HIS A 83 0.52 14.53 -15.22
N PRO A 84 -0.19 13.85 -14.32
CA PRO A 84 0.28 12.59 -13.70
C PRO A 84 0.67 11.52 -14.74
N MET A 85 -0.03 11.43 -15.86
CA MET A 85 0.27 10.45 -16.92
C MET A 85 1.61 10.68 -17.62
N SER A 86 2.21 11.88 -17.53
CA SER A 86 3.53 12.18 -18.09
C SER A 86 4.71 11.69 -17.22
N LEU A 87 4.42 11.20 -16.03
CA LEU A 87 5.42 10.76 -15.06
C LEU A 87 5.89 9.32 -15.33
N SER A 88 7.09 8.99 -14.83
CA SER A 88 7.57 7.60 -14.79
C SER A 88 6.70 6.72 -13.87
N GLY A 89 6.78 5.40 -14.02
CA GLY A 89 6.02 4.46 -13.18
C GLY A 89 6.25 4.68 -11.68
N GLY A 90 7.50 4.83 -11.25
CA GLY A 90 7.85 5.10 -9.85
C GLY A 90 7.34 6.47 -9.35
N GLN A 91 7.37 7.49 -10.21
CA GLN A 91 6.79 8.80 -9.85
C GLN A 91 5.27 8.71 -9.70
N LYS A 92 4.56 8.04 -10.60
CA LYS A 92 3.11 7.82 -10.50
C LYS A 92 2.74 7.10 -9.21
N GLN A 93 3.53 6.10 -8.83
CA GLN A 93 3.33 5.38 -7.58
C GLN A 93 3.51 6.29 -6.36
N ARG A 94 4.53 7.15 -6.35
CA ARG A 94 4.71 8.15 -5.29
C ARG A 94 3.56 9.18 -5.26
N VAL A 95 2.99 9.57 -6.40
CA VAL A 95 1.80 10.44 -6.45
C VAL A 95 0.60 9.75 -5.79
N ALA A 96 0.33 8.48 -6.10
CA ALA A 96 -0.74 7.73 -5.45
C ALA A 96 -0.56 7.67 -3.93
N ILE A 97 0.68 7.51 -3.46
CA ILE A 97 1.01 7.54 -2.03
C ILE A 97 0.82 8.94 -1.44
N ALA A 98 1.21 10.00 -2.15
CA ALA A 98 0.94 11.37 -1.72
C ALA A 98 -0.55 11.60 -1.48
N SER A 99 -1.40 11.12 -2.40
CA SER A 99 -2.86 11.18 -2.28
C SER A 99 -3.38 10.42 -1.06
N VAL A 100 -2.80 9.26 -0.75
CA VAL A 100 -3.16 8.50 0.46
C VAL A 100 -2.78 9.23 1.73
N ILE A 101 -1.55 9.76 1.82
CA ILE A 101 -1.10 10.56 2.98
C ILE A 101 -2.00 11.79 3.16
N ALA A 102 -2.40 12.43 2.05
CA ALA A 102 -3.30 13.57 2.04
C ALA A 102 -4.70 13.24 2.57
N SER A 103 -5.21 12.05 2.26
CA SER A 103 -6.53 11.57 2.67
C SER A 103 -6.66 11.25 4.16
N LYS A 104 -5.57 11.29 4.94
CA LYS A 104 -5.52 10.93 6.38
C LYS A 104 -6.04 9.52 6.68
N ARG A 105 -5.99 8.60 5.71
CA ARG A 105 -6.35 7.21 5.93
C ARG A 105 -5.35 6.55 6.86
N SER A 106 -5.84 5.68 7.73
CA SER A 106 -5.00 5.02 8.75
C SER A 106 -4.45 3.68 8.30
N ILE A 107 -5.07 3.08 7.27
CA ILE A 107 -4.72 1.75 6.77
C ILE A 107 -4.59 1.79 5.25
N LEU A 108 -3.50 1.23 4.74
CA LEU A 108 -3.17 1.20 3.34
C LEU A 108 -2.93 -0.23 2.87
N PHE A 109 -3.57 -0.61 1.78
CA PHE A 109 -3.35 -1.90 1.13
C PHE A 109 -2.66 -1.69 -0.22
N PHE A 110 -1.58 -2.42 -0.46
CA PHE A 110 -0.93 -2.56 -1.75
C PHE A 110 -1.12 -3.98 -2.27
N ASP A 111 -1.57 -4.12 -3.51
CA ASP A 111 -1.70 -5.42 -4.18
C ASP A 111 -0.63 -5.51 -5.27
N GLU A 112 0.39 -6.37 -5.02
CA GLU A 112 1.53 -6.65 -5.90
C GLU A 112 2.27 -5.38 -6.38
N PRO A 113 2.74 -4.51 -5.48
CA PRO A 113 3.29 -3.19 -5.86
C PRO A 113 4.60 -3.23 -6.65
N THR A 114 5.31 -4.37 -6.66
CA THR A 114 6.58 -4.57 -7.37
C THR A 114 6.47 -5.43 -8.61
N SER A 115 5.25 -5.86 -8.96
CA SER A 115 5.04 -6.71 -10.13
C SER A 115 5.56 -6.05 -11.41
N GLY A 116 6.49 -6.75 -12.10
CA GLY A 116 7.11 -6.26 -13.33
C GLY A 116 8.17 -5.16 -13.15
N LEU A 117 8.58 -4.85 -11.92
CA LEU A 117 9.66 -3.92 -11.63
C LEU A 117 11.00 -4.65 -11.54
N ASP A 118 12.08 -3.96 -11.94
CA ASP A 118 13.44 -4.40 -11.66
C ASP A 118 13.81 -4.12 -10.18
N TYR A 119 14.95 -4.65 -9.77
CA TYR A 119 15.45 -4.52 -8.40
C TYR A 119 15.58 -3.08 -7.92
N ARG A 120 16.03 -2.16 -8.78
CA ARG A 120 16.21 -0.75 -8.41
C ARG A 120 14.86 -0.09 -8.10
N HIS A 121 13.88 -0.29 -8.97
CA HIS A 121 12.54 0.26 -8.78
C HIS A 121 11.81 -0.40 -7.60
N MET A 122 12.03 -1.71 -7.35
CA MET A 122 11.53 -2.38 -6.15
C MET A 122 12.07 -1.71 -4.88
N LYS A 123 13.36 -1.36 -4.82
CA LYS A 123 13.95 -0.63 -3.68
C LYS A 123 13.34 0.76 -3.48
N GLU A 124 12.99 1.46 -4.54
CA GLU A 124 12.28 2.74 -4.46
C GLU A 124 10.90 2.54 -3.81
N VAL A 125 10.15 1.51 -4.24
CA VAL A 125 8.86 1.13 -3.63
C VAL A 125 9.02 0.80 -2.15
N ALA A 126 9.96 -0.06 -1.79
CA ALA A 126 10.23 -0.43 -0.40
C ALA A 126 10.54 0.80 0.48
N ASN A 127 11.34 1.73 -0.04
CA ASN A 127 11.65 2.97 0.67
C ASN A 127 10.38 3.81 0.92
N VAL A 128 9.51 3.91 -0.06
CA VAL A 128 8.25 4.64 0.07
C VAL A 128 7.32 3.98 1.08
N LEU A 129 7.20 2.64 1.07
CA LEU A 129 6.40 1.89 2.05
C LEU A 129 6.90 2.14 3.48
N ARG A 130 8.23 2.19 3.68
CA ARG A 130 8.82 2.55 4.97
C ARG A 130 8.45 3.98 5.40
N GLN A 131 8.53 4.94 4.50
CA GLN A 131 8.16 6.34 4.79
C GLN A 131 6.69 6.46 5.21
N VAL A 132 5.78 5.74 4.55
CA VAL A 132 4.35 5.71 4.90
C VAL A 132 4.14 5.09 6.28
N ARG A 133 4.81 3.98 6.58
CA ARG A 133 4.78 3.34 7.91
C ARG A 133 5.30 4.29 8.99
N ASP A 134 6.43 4.95 8.73
CA ASP A 134 7.06 5.88 9.68
C ASP A 134 6.21 7.14 9.90
N ALA A 135 5.30 7.47 8.96
CA ALA A 135 4.26 8.47 9.15
C ALA A 135 3.07 8.00 10.01
N GLY A 136 3.12 6.76 10.56
CA GLY A 136 2.10 6.21 11.46
C GLY A 136 0.92 5.54 10.74
N ILE A 137 1.04 5.26 9.44
CA ILE A 137 0.01 4.57 8.66
C ILE A 137 0.30 3.06 8.69
N THR A 138 -0.70 2.25 9.00
CA THR A 138 -0.59 0.79 8.90
C THR A 138 -0.61 0.36 7.44
N VAL A 139 0.43 -0.32 6.99
CA VAL A 139 0.58 -0.75 5.59
C VAL A 139 0.47 -2.27 5.50
N TYR A 140 -0.46 -2.74 4.67
CA TYR A 140 -0.56 -4.13 4.26
C TYR A 140 -0.07 -4.27 2.81
N VAL A 141 0.87 -5.17 2.58
CA VAL A 141 1.39 -5.47 1.25
C VAL A 141 1.05 -6.91 0.90
N ILE A 142 0.29 -7.09 -0.18
CA ILE A 142 0.08 -8.39 -0.78
C ILE A 142 1.18 -8.58 -1.81
N THR A 143 2.05 -9.57 -1.61
CA THR A 143 3.14 -9.82 -2.54
C THR A 143 3.65 -11.25 -2.45
N HIS A 144 4.35 -11.69 -3.49
CA HIS A 144 5.16 -12.89 -3.55
C HIS A 144 6.65 -12.56 -3.75
N ASP A 145 7.03 -11.30 -3.62
CA ASP A 145 8.40 -10.82 -3.77
C ASP A 145 9.13 -10.89 -2.42
N LEU A 146 10.00 -11.90 -2.27
CA LEU A 146 10.78 -12.12 -1.06
C LEU A 146 11.70 -10.93 -0.74
N GLU A 147 12.29 -10.29 -1.75
CA GLU A 147 13.22 -9.18 -1.53
C GLU A 147 12.48 -7.96 -0.97
N LEU A 148 11.28 -7.66 -1.49
CA LEU A 148 10.42 -6.61 -0.94
C LEU A 148 10.05 -6.91 0.52
N ILE A 149 9.64 -8.15 0.81
CA ILE A 149 9.29 -8.60 2.16
C ILE A 149 10.45 -8.37 3.13
N LEU A 150 11.64 -8.84 2.78
CA LEU A 150 12.84 -8.73 3.61
C LEU A 150 13.28 -7.26 3.81
N ASP A 151 12.97 -6.39 2.86
CA ASP A 151 13.38 -5.00 2.90
C ASP A 151 12.48 -4.09 3.75
N CYS A 152 11.17 -4.28 3.74
CA CYS A 152 10.26 -3.32 4.36
C CYS A 152 9.18 -3.87 5.28
N CYS A 153 8.90 -5.19 5.28
CA CYS A 153 7.86 -5.77 6.11
C CYS A 153 8.35 -5.99 7.55
N THR A 154 7.46 -5.75 8.52
CA THR A 154 7.70 -5.99 9.95
C THR A 154 7.01 -7.24 10.45
N ASP A 155 5.94 -7.63 9.80
CA ASP A 155 5.08 -8.77 10.17
C ASP A 155 4.61 -9.50 8.90
N ILE A 156 4.35 -10.78 9.05
CA ILE A 156 3.84 -11.66 8.00
C ILE A 156 2.48 -12.23 8.42
N ILE A 157 1.56 -12.23 7.48
CA ILE A 157 0.28 -12.95 7.58
C ILE A 157 0.22 -13.94 6.41
N HIS A 158 0.24 -15.22 6.71
CA HIS A 158 0.17 -16.26 5.71
C HIS A 158 -1.29 -16.70 5.50
N LEU A 159 -1.78 -16.49 4.27
CA LEU A 159 -3.15 -16.84 3.86
C LEU A 159 -3.12 -18.01 2.90
N GLU A 160 -3.80 -19.10 3.26
CA GLU A 160 -3.98 -20.28 2.43
C GLU A 160 -5.44 -20.74 2.51
N ASP A 161 -6.04 -21.12 1.38
CA ASP A 161 -7.43 -21.60 1.26
C ASP A 161 -8.48 -20.72 1.97
N GLY A 162 -8.26 -19.40 1.98
CA GLY A 162 -9.18 -18.43 2.58
C GLY A 162 -9.04 -18.28 4.10
N SER A 163 -8.07 -18.93 4.71
CA SER A 163 -7.80 -18.88 6.15
C SER A 163 -6.42 -18.33 6.44
N ILE A 164 -6.25 -17.67 7.58
CA ILE A 164 -4.93 -17.31 8.12
C ILE A 164 -4.37 -18.57 8.78
N ILE A 165 -3.27 -19.09 8.24
CA ILE A 165 -2.62 -20.31 8.75
C ILE A 165 -1.44 -20.01 9.63
N ASP A 166 -0.76 -18.87 9.46
CA ASP A 166 0.32 -18.41 10.34
C ASP A 166 0.38 -16.87 10.37
N GLN A 167 0.86 -16.32 11.48
CA GLN A 167 1.16 -14.91 11.65
C GLN A 167 2.37 -14.75 12.57
N TYR A 168 3.38 -13.97 12.13
CA TYR A 168 4.61 -13.79 12.90
C TYR A 168 5.31 -12.48 12.53
N GLY A 169 6.12 -11.96 13.47
CA GLY A 169 7.00 -10.83 13.24
C GLY A 169 8.26 -11.22 12.47
N MET A 170 8.94 -10.25 11.88
CA MET A 170 10.19 -10.42 11.10
C MET A 170 11.43 -10.36 12.01
N ASP A 171 11.38 -11.08 13.16
CA ASP A 171 12.56 -11.38 13.98
C ASP A 171 13.40 -12.52 13.34
N GLU A 172 14.41 -13.02 14.06
CA GLU A 172 15.31 -14.07 13.54
C GLU A 172 14.54 -15.36 13.14
N ASP A 173 13.53 -15.74 13.93
CA ASP A 173 12.70 -16.90 13.64
C ASP A 173 11.77 -16.64 12.46
N GLY A 174 11.17 -15.47 12.37
CA GLY A 174 10.33 -15.07 11.25
C GLY A 174 11.11 -15.00 9.93
N LEU A 175 12.33 -14.46 9.96
CA LEU A 175 13.23 -14.45 8.81
C LEU A 175 13.57 -15.86 8.32
N ARG A 176 13.76 -16.82 9.26
CA ARG A 176 13.97 -18.21 8.91
C ARG A 176 12.73 -18.83 8.26
N LYS A 177 11.54 -18.65 8.88
CA LYS A 177 10.27 -19.17 8.39
C LYS A 177 9.96 -18.68 6.97
N ILE A 178 10.09 -17.39 6.70
CA ILE A 178 9.76 -16.83 5.38
C ILE A 178 10.70 -17.36 4.30
N ARG A 179 12.00 -17.47 4.60
CA ARG A 179 12.98 -18.05 3.65
C ARG A 179 12.68 -19.52 3.35
N GLU A 180 12.38 -20.32 4.36
CA GLU A 180 11.99 -21.73 4.19
C GLU A 180 10.72 -21.87 3.34
N TYR A 181 9.73 -21.01 3.54
CA TYR A 181 8.51 -21.00 2.76
C TYR A 181 8.80 -20.78 1.26
N PHE A 182 9.63 -19.80 0.92
CA PHE A 182 9.98 -19.52 -0.48
C PHE A 182 10.87 -20.61 -1.10
N ILE A 183 11.74 -21.24 -0.34
CA ILE A 183 12.56 -22.37 -0.81
C ILE A 183 11.67 -23.58 -1.12
N LYS A 184 10.75 -23.95 -0.23
CA LYS A 184 9.84 -25.09 -0.40
C LYS A 184 8.82 -24.85 -1.50
N GLY A 185 8.21 -23.67 -1.57
CA GLY A 185 7.25 -23.31 -2.62
C GLY A 185 7.86 -23.16 -4.01
N GLY A 186 9.16 -22.96 -4.14
CA GLY A 186 9.89 -22.98 -5.41
C GLY A 186 10.13 -24.38 -5.98
N SER A 187 9.87 -25.44 -5.19
CA SER A 187 10.08 -26.84 -5.60
C SER A 187 8.80 -27.51 -6.12
N GLU A 188 7.64 -26.85 -6.06
CA GLU A 188 6.33 -27.38 -6.47
C GLU A 188 5.73 -26.67 -7.72
N LYS A 189 6.55 -26.01 -8.53
CA LYS A 189 6.12 -25.43 -9.83
C LYS A 189 6.94 -25.97 -10.98
#